data_f5e46bb79c58b59f9e56d1f5077d1217
#
_entry.id   f5e46bb79c58b59f9e56d1f5077d1217
#
_cell.length_a   1.000
_cell.length_b   1.000
_cell.length_c   1.000
_cell.angle_alpha   90.00
_cell.angle_beta   90.00
_cell.angle_gamma   90.00
#
_symmetry.space_group_name_H-M   'P 1'
#
loop_
_entity.id
_entity.type
_entity.pdbx_description
1 polymer ?
#
loop_
_entity_poly.entity_id
_entity_poly.type
_entity_poly.pdbx_seq_one_letter_code
_entity_poly.pdbx_strand_id
1 'polypeptide(L)'
;MATRREVIDDLRRQIERLGGAHGSRKSLPFGVLALDRHLPGRGLTLGALHEVIEHGPAAEFAGSATFFTAGIAARLKGPVLWCLTRRDLFAPGLMKVGLHPDRIIYAETCRDADVLPLIEEGLHQKGLGAVIGEVSRLGLTASRRLQVAAEASGVPALVIRRWWTVAQKDLTKLPTAASTRWRVSPIPSEVVPAGSLKRGRWQVELVRCRGAQPRSWILEACDAQGRLALPANLADRQDQAQVR
;
A
#
# COMPACT_ATOMS: atom_id res chain seq x y z
N MET A 1 35.82 -2.44 25.29
CA MET A 1 35.56 -2.21 23.86
C MET A 1 34.10 -2.61 23.60
N ALA A 2 33.29 -1.69 23.11
CA ALA A 2 31.89 -2.00 22.78
C ALA A 2 31.85 -3.06 21.67
N THR A 3 31.00 -4.04 21.78
CA THR A 3 30.83 -5.07 20.76
C THR A 3 30.21 -4.45 19.49
N ARG A 4 30.50 -5.03 18.33
CA ARG A 4 29.93 -4.59 17.03
C ARG A 4 28.39 -4.48 17.09
N ARG A 5 27.76 -5.29 17.93
CA ARG A 5 26.30 -5.31 18.13
C ARG A 5 25.81 -4.08 18.92
N GLU A 6 26.55 -3.72 19.98
CA GLU A 6 26.25 -2.52 20.79
C GLU A 6 26.42 -1.22 19.99
N VAL A 7 27.44 -1.15 19.14
CA VAL A 7 27.64 -0.01 18.22
C VAL A 7 26.51 0.10 17.20
N ILE A 8 26.05 -1.01 16.65
CA ILE A 8 24.93 -1.03 15.70
C ILE A 8 23.63 -0.60 16.39
N ASP A 9 23.38 -1.06 17.60
CA ASP A 9 22.17 -0.70 18.35
C ASP A 9 22.20 0.75 18.83
N ASP A 10 23.37 1.29 19.13
CA ASP A 10 23.52 2.72 19.46
C ASP A 10 23.35 3.61 18.23
N LEU A 11 23.91 3.23 17.08
CA LEU A 11 23.70 3.93 15.81
C LEU A 11 22.23 3.90 15.40
N ARG A 12 21.51 2.79 15.59
CA ARG A 12 20.07 2.72 15.36
C ARG A 12 19.30 3.69 16.26
N ARG A 13 19.60 3.74 17.54
CA ARG A 13 19.01 4.71 18.47
C ARG A 13 19.32 6.16 18.10
N GLN A 14 20.53 6.45 17.64
CA GLN A 14 20.89 7.79 17.14
C GLN A 14 20.15 8.15 15.86
N ILE A 15 20.03 7.22 14.91
CA ILE A 15 19.25 7.40 13.67
C ILE A 15 17.76 7.61 14.00
N GLU A 16 17.21 6.86 14.96
CA GLU A 16 15.83 7.04 15.44
C GLU A 16 15.63 8.41 16.12
N ARG A 17 16.59 8.89 16.90
CA ARG A 17 16.56 10.24 17.49
C ARG A 17 16.67 11.35 16.45
N LEU A 18 17.54 11.18 15.46
CA LEU A 18 17.70 12.12 14.35
C LEU A 18 16.52 12.05 13.36
N GLY A 19 15.95 10.87 13.14
CA GLY A 19 14.71 10.68 12.40
C GLY A 19 13.48 11.24 13.13
N GLY A 20 13.50 11.33 14.44
CA GLY A 20 12.47 11.97 15.26
C GLY A 20 12.41 13.50 15.15
N ALA A 21 13.44 14.14 14.58
CA ALA A 21 13.40 15.58 14.22
C ALA A 21 12.49 15.85 12.99
N HIS A 22 12.11 14.84 12.20
CA HIS A 22 10.98 14.90 11.30
C HIS A 22 9.74 14.51 12.12
N GLY A 23 9.00 15.49 12.63
CA GLY A 23 7.86 15.36 13.53
C GLY A 23 7.07 14.09 13.28
N SER A 24 6.63 13.40 14.34
CA SER A 24 5.94 12.10 14.31
C SER A 24 4.94 12.04 13.14
N ARG A 25 5.37 11.46 12.02
CA ARG A 25 4.51 11.32 10.84
C ARG A 25 3.31 10.49 11.23
N LYS A 26 2.13 11.01 10.98
CA LYS A 26 0.89 10.26 11.19
C LYS A 26 0.94 8.96 10.40
N SER A 27 0.44 7.89 10.98
CA SER A 27 0.32 6.60 10.32
C SER A 27 -1.13 6.14 10.30
N LEU A 28 -1.49 5.37 9.28
CA LEU A 28 -2.78 4.71 9.15
C LEU A 28 -2.60 3.23 9.54
N PRO A 29 -3.06 2.77 10.71
CA PRO A 29 -2.99 1.36 11.06
C PRO A 29 -3.83 0.52 10.11
N PHE A 30 -3.39 -0.67 9.73
CA PHE A 30 -4.19 -1.60 8.92
C PHE A 30 -5.30 -2.28 9.72
N GLY A 31 -5.22 -2.27 11.05
CA GLY A 31 -6.13 -2.95 11.95
C GLY A 31 -5.80 -4.42 12.16
N VAL A 32 -4.68 -4.87 11.62
CA VAL A 32 -4.12 -6.22 11.80
C VAL A 32 -2.85 -6.10 12.64
N LEU A 33 -2.95 -6.50 13.92
CA LEU A 33 -1.88 -6.29 14.91
C LEU A 33 -0.51 -6.83 14.46
N ALA A 34 -0.48 -8.01 13.84
CA ALA A 34 0.75 -8.64 13.35
C ALA A 34 1.41 -7.84 12.21
N LEU A 35 0.62 -7.14 11.39
CA LEU A 35 1.10 -6.27 10.32
C LEU A 35 1.50 -4.91 10.91
N ASP A 36 0.64 -4.31 11.73
CA ASP A 36 0.87 -2.98 12.27
C ASP A 36 2.12 -2.93 13.18
N ARG A 37 2.36 -3.95 14.00
CA ARG A 37 3.57 -4.05 14.83
C ARG A 37 4.86 -4.18 14.00
N HIS A 38 4.75 -4.67 12.77
CA HIS A 38 5.90 -4.85 11.89
C HIS A 38 6.30 -3.55 11.17
N LEU A 39 5.36 -2.62 11.01
CA LEU A 39 5.60 -1.35 10.33
C LEU A 39 6.14 -0.28 11.30
N PRO A 40 7.07 0.58 10.85
CA PRO A 40 7.44 1.78 11.58
C PRO A 40 6.21 2.66 11.82
N GLY A 41 6.05 3.19 13.04
CA GLY A 41 4.86 4.00 13.37
C GLY A 41 3.55 3.21 13.47
N ARG A 42 3.61 1.88 13.47
CA ARG A 42 2.46 0.96 13.61
C ARG A 42 1.36 1.19 12.56
N GLY A 43 1.76 1.39 11.30
CA GLY A 43 0.83 1.60 10.19
C GLY A 43 1.49 2.14 8.94
N LEU A 44 0.69 2.41 7.93
CA LEU A 44 1.13 3.06 6.70
C LEU A 44 1.43 4.54 6.98
N THR A 45 2.65 4.99 6.74
CA THR A 45 3.06 6.38 6.96
C THR A 45 2.27 7.33 6.04
N LEU A 46 1.60 8.33 6.59
CA LEU A 46 0.95 9.38 5.78
C LEU A 46 1.98 10.40 5.30
N GLY A 47 1.68 11.11 4.21
CA GLY A 47 2.62 12.02 3.60
C GLY A 47 3.87 11.29 3.08
N ALA A 48 3.67 10.17 2.40
CA ALA A 48 4.74 9.37 1.83
C ALA A 48 4.28 8.68 0.55
N LEU A 49 5.24 8.28 -0.28
CA LEU A 49 5.00 7.45 -1.45
C LEU A 49 4.97 5.98 -1.06
N HIS A 50 3.95 5.27 -1.51
CA HIS A 50 3.79 3.81 -1.39
C HIS A 50 3.56 3.20 -2.76
N GLU A 51 4.28 2.15 -3.08
CA GLU A 51 4.06 1.36 -4.29
C GLU A 51 3.25 0.11 -3.96
N VAL A 52 2.28 -0.20 -4.82
CA VAL A 52 1.56 -1.48 -4.82
C VAL A 52 1.81 -2.13 -6.18
N ILE A 53 2.49 -3.25 -6.19
CA ILE A 53 2.83 -3.97 -7.41
C ILE A 53 1.92 -5.18 -7.61
N GLU A 54 1.53 -5.43 -8.83
CA GLU A 54 0.83 -6.66 -9.21
C GLU A 54 1.77 -7.85 -9.12
N HIS A 55 1.24 -9.00 -8.71
CA HIS A 55 2.04 -10.24 -8.60
C HIS A 55 2.43 -10.79 -9.98
N GLY A 56 1.65 -10.51 -10.99
CA GLY A 56 1.81 -10.98 -12.36
C GLY A 56 0.97 -10.15 -13.34
N PRO A 57 0.61 -10.70 -14.49
CA PRO A 57 -0.16 -9.99 -15.52
C PRO A 57 -1.45 -9.39 -14.98
N ALA A 58 -1.74 -8.17 -15.40
CA ALA A 58 -2.91 -7.40 -14.93
C ALA A 58 -4.25 -8.12 -15.08
N ALA A 59 -4.40 -8.96 -16.12
CA ALA A 59 -5.61 -9.75 -16.33
C ALA A 59 -6.03 -10.60 -15.13
N GLU A 60 -5.06 -11.06 -14.32
CA GLU A 60 -5.31 -11.90 -13.14
C GLU A 60 -5.18 -11.15 -11.83
N PHE A 61 -4.26 -10.18 -11.76
CA PHE A 61 -3.81 -9.59 -10.49
C PHE A 61 -4.22 -8.14 -10.29
N ALA A 62 -4.72 -7.44 -11.31
CA ALA A 62 -5.10 -6.03 -11.21
C ALA A 62 -6.13 -5.77 -10.11
N GLY A 63 -7.13 -6.63 -9.98
CA GLY A 63 -8.21 -6.47 -9.00
C GLY A 63 -7.69 -6.44 -7.56
N SER A 64 -6.78 -7.34 -7.18
CA SER A 64 -6.24 -7.39 -5.80
C SER A 64 -5.42 -6.15 -5.45
N ALA A 65 -4.55 -5.69 -6.36
CA ALA A 65 -3.76 -4.48 -6.17
C ALA A 65 -4.66 -3.22 -6.09
N THR A 66 -5.66 -3.13 -6.99
CA THR A 66 -6.64 -2.04 -7.00
C THR A 66 -7.45 -1.98 -5.71
N PHE A 67 -8.04 -3.11 -5.29
CA PHE A 67 -8.88 -3.13 -4.09
C PHE A 67 -8.09 -2.96 -2.79
N PHE A 68 -6.86 -3.45 -2.72
CA PHE A 68 -5.97 -3.17 -1.59
C PHE A 68 -5.68 -1.67 -1.48
N THR A 69 -5.35 -1.02 -2.59
CA THR A 69 -5.10 0.43 -2.66
C THR A 69 -6.35 1.23 -2.32
N ALA A 70 -7.50 0.84 -2.90
CA ALA A 70 -8.79 1.47 -2.63
C ALA A 70 -9.21 1.33 -1.16
N GLY A 71 -8.98 0.19 -0.53
CA GLY A 71 -9.25 -0.03 0.89
C GLY A 71 -8.40 0.88 1.80
N ILE A 72 -7.14 1.14 1.45
CA ILE A 72 -6.31 2.13 2.14
C ILE A 72 -6.93 3.52 1.99
N ALA A 73 -7.25 3.93 0.75
CA ALA A 73 -7.80 5.25 0.44
C ALA A 73 -9.19 5.47 1.06
N ALA A 74 -10.02 4.41 1.16
CA ALA A 74 -11.34 4.46 1.78
C ALA A 74 -11.29 4.95 3.23
N ARG A 75 -10.22 4.63 3.95
CA ARG A 75 -10.01 4.93 5.36
C ARG A 75 -9.40 6.31 5.61
N LEU A 76 -9.01 7.01 4.56
CA LEU A 76 -8.52 8.39 4.61
C LEU A 76 -9.68 9.37 4.43
N LYS A 77 -9.58 10.53 5.05
CA LYS A 77 -10.61 11.58 4.94
C LYS A 77 -10.35 12.43 3.70
N GLY A 78 -11.43 12.88 3.04
CA GLY A 78 -11.38 13.78 1.88
C GLY A 78 -11.46 13.08 0.53
N PRO A 79 -11.47 13.84 -0.56
CA PRO A 79 -11.48 13.31 -1.93
C PRO A 79 -10.21 12.54 -2.26
N VAL A 80 -10.30 11.60 -3.18
CA VAL A 80 -9.19 10.82 -3.71
C VAL A 80 -9.02 11.16 -5.18
N LEU A 81 -7.86 11.68 -5.55
CA LEU A 81 -7.50 11.85 -6.95
C LEU A 81 -6.97 10.51 -7.47
N TRP A 82 -7.56 10.00 -8.55
CA TRP A 82 -7.16 8.76 -9.20
C TRP A 82 -6.70 9.02 -10.63
N CYS A 83 -5.40 8.95 -10.85
CA CYS A 83 -4.75 9.20 -12.14
C CYS A 83 -4.54 7.89 -12.89
N LEU A 84 -5.06 7.77 -14.10
CA LEU A 84 -5.05 6.52 -14.88
C LEU A 84 -5.04 6.78 -16.40
N THR A 85 -4.72 5.73 -17.15
CA THR A 85 -4.78 5.74 -18.63
C THR A 85 -5.90 4.88 -19.19
N ARG A 86 -6.49 3.99 -18.38
CA ARG A 86 -7.54 3.05 -18.81
C ARG A 86 -8.76 3.16 -17.92
N ARG A 87 -9.93 3.24 -18.52
CA ARG A 87 -11.23 3.31 -17.83
C ARG A 87 -11.73 1.91 -17.44
N ASP A 88 -10.90 1.15 -16.73
CA ASP A 88 -11.22 -0.23 -16.35
C ASP A 88 -11.54 -0.39 -14.86
N LEU A 89 -11.64 0.73 -14.12
CA LEU A 89 -12.04 0.71 -12.73
C LEU A 89 -13.52 0.37 -12.58
N PHE A 90 -13.77 -0.69 -11.81
CA PHE A 90 -15.11 -1.16 -11.52
C PHE A 90 -15.66 -0.51 -10.25
N ALA A 91 -16.41 0.59 -10.39
CA ALA A 91 -16.95 1.37 -9.28
C ALA A 91 -17.73 0.54 -8.23
N PRO A 92 -18.62 -0.43 -8.58
CA PRO A 92 -19.26 -1.27 -7.58
C PRO A 92 -18.27 -2.11 -6.75
N GLY A 93 -17.13 -2.50 -7.33
CA GLY A 93 -16.06 -3.18 -6.61
C GLY A 93 -15.33 -2.25 -5.62
N LEU A 94 -15.11 -0.99 -5.98
CA LEU A 94 -14.52 0.01 -5.09
C LEU A 94 -15.43 0.29 -3.90
N MET A 95 -16.74 0.36 -4.10
CA MET A 95 -17.72 0.50 -3.02
C MET A 95 -17.66 -0.68 -2.03
N LYS A 96 -17.46 -1.91 -2.51
CA LYS A 96 -17.33 -3.09 -1.64
C LYS A 96 -16.14 -3.05 -0.70
N VAL A 97 -15.11 -2.28 -1.03
CA VAL A 97 -13.95 -2.04 -0.16
C VAL A 97 -13.97 -0.66 0.50
N GLY A 98 -15.15 -0.04 0.54
CA GLY A 98 -15.41 1.21 1.29
C GLY A 98 -15.03 2.49 0.56
N LEU A 99 -14.51 2.45 -0.66
CA LEU A 99 -14.22 3.66 -1.43
C LEU A 99 -15.41 4.05 -2.31
N HIS A 100 -16.17 5.03 -1.86
CA HIS A 100 -17.36 5.51 -2.54
C HIS A 100 -17.00 6.34 -3.79
N PRO A 101 -17.71 6.17 -4.93
CA PRO A 101 -17.41 6.90 -6.17
C PRO A 101 -17.49 8.41 -6.06
N ASP A 102 -18.35 8.95 -5.20
CA ASP A 102 -18.49 10.39 -4.92
C ASP A 102 -17.25 11.03 -4.29
N ARG A 103 -16.35 10.21 -3.77
CA ARG A 103 -15.06 10.63 -3.24
C ARG A 103 -13.93 10.59 -4.26
N ILE A 104 -14.16 10.06 -5.46
CA ILE A 104 -13.11 9.84 -6.44
C ILE A 104 -13.18 10.91 -7.52
N ILE A 105 -12.08 11.61 -7.71
CA ILE A 105 -11.83 12.50 -8.83
C ILE A 105 -10.95 11.75 -9.82
N TYR A 106 -11.48 11.44 -11.00
CA TYR A 106 -10.70 10.75 -12.04
C TYR A 106 -9.92 11.76 -12.87
N ALA A 107 -8.60 11.55 -12.99
CA ALA A 107 -7.73 12.27 -13.91
C ALA A 107 -7.20 11.27 -14.95
N GLU A 108 -7.74 11.38 -16.16
CA GLU A 108 -7.45 10.45 -17.26
C GLU A 108 -6.46 11.05 -18.24
N THR A 109 -5.52 10.24 -18.70
CA THR A 109 -4.55 10.61 -19.73
C THR A 109 -4.51 9.55 -20.82
N CYS A 110 -3.96 9.93 -21.99
CA CYS A 110 -3.78 8.97 -23.08
C CYS A 110 -2.45 8.18 -22.99
N ARG A 111 -1.49 8.65 -22.20
CA ARG A 111 -0.14 8.07 -22.13
C ARG A 111 0.28 7.81 -20.68
N ASP A 112 0.87 6.66 -20.44
CA ASP A 112 1.42 6.26 -19.12
C ASP A 112 2.41 7.28 -18.54
N ALA A 113 3.20 7.93 -19.41
CA ALA A 113 4.17 8.94 -18.99
C ALA A 113 3.53 10.21 -18.40
N ASP A 114 2.29 10.53 -18.77
CA ASP A 114 1.59 11.74 -18.32
C ASP A 114 0.92 11.53 -16.96
N VAL A 115 0.79 10.30 -16.47
CA VAL A 115 0.22 9.98 -15.16
C VAL A 115 1.10 10.51 -14.03
N LEU A 116 2.43 10.38 -14.14
CA LEU A 116 3.36 10.83 -13.09
C LEU A 116 3.29 12.34 -12.81
N PRO A 117 3.28 13.23 -13.83
CA PRO A 117 3.03 14.65 -13.63
C PRO A 117 1.70 14.96 -12.96
N LEU A 118 0.61 14.22 -13.30
CA LEU A 118 -0.68 14.41 -12.66
C LEU A 118 -0.68 14.01 -11.18
N ILE A 119 0.01 12.93 -10.82
CA ILE A 119 0.18 12.55 -9.41
C ILE A 119 0.92 13.66 -8.66
N GLU A 120 2.01 14.18 -9.23
CA GLU A 120 2.81 15.24 -8.63
C GLU A 120 1.98 16.52 -8.42
N GLU A 121 1.23 16.94 -9.45
CA GLU A 121 0.33 18.10 -9.35
C GLU A 121 -0.77 17.87 -8.31
N GLY A 122 -1.36 16.68 -8.28
CA GLY A 122 -2.34 16.30 -7.26
C GLY A 122 -1.79 16.39 -5.83
N LEU A 123 -0.51 16.02 -5.64
CA LEU A 123 0.14 16.10 -4.32
C LEU A 123 0.35 17.56 -3.86
N HIS A 124 0.36 18.53 -4.76
CA HIS A 124 0.42 19.94 -4.40
C HIS A 124 -0.95 20.51 -3.97
N GLN A 125 -2.05 19.80 -4.25
CA GLN A 125 -3.39 20.23 -3.89
C GLN A 125 -3.70 19.95 -2.42
N LYS A 126 -4.14 20.96 -1.69
CA LYS A 126 -4.58 20.81 -0.29
C LYS A 126 -5.98 20.19 -0.24
N GLY A 127 -6.22 19.34 0.77
CA GLY A 127 -7.55 18.79 1.05
C GLY A 127 -7.81 17.41 0.43
N LEU A 128 -6.91 16.88 -0.39
CA LEU A 128 -7.02 15.49 -0.85
C LEU A 128 -6.71 14.53 0.28
N GLY A 129 -7.47 13.44 0.36
CA GLY A 129 -7.22 12.32 1.27
C GLY A 129 -6.07 11.43 0.80
N ALA A 130 -5.98 11.22 -0.51
CA ALA A 130 -4.90 10.49 -1.16
C ALA A 130 -4.79 10.88 -2.64
N VAL A 131 -3.62 10.64 -3.22
CA VAL A 131 -3.42 10.62 -4.67
C VAL A 131 -3.02 9.21 -5.08
N ILE A 132 -3.81 8.61 -5.97
CA ILE A 132 -3.56 7.28 -6.54
C ILE A 132 -3.15 7.45 -7.98
N GLY A 133 -2.16 6.70 -8.43
CA GLY A 133 -1.78 6.68 -9.83
C GLY A 133 -1.48 5.28 -10.31
N GLU A 134 -1.87 4.98 -11.54
CA GLU A 134 -1.62 3.71 -12.20
C GLU A 134 -0.57 3.88 -13.29
N VAL A 135 0.58 3.24 -13.13
CA VAL A 135 1.69 3.35 -14.08
C VAL A 135 2.37 2.02 -14.32
N SER A 136 2.85 1.81 -15.53
CA SER A 136 3.69 0.64 -15.84
C SER A 136 5.14 0.86 -15.39
N ARG A 137 5.63 2.10 -15.44
CA ARG A 137 7.02 2.45 -15.12
C ARG A 137 7.10 3.56 -14.09
N LEU A 138 7.93 3.35 -13.06
CA LEU A 138 8.27 4.38 -12.07
C LEU A 138 9.79 4.30 -11.83
N GLY A 139 10.53 5.22 -12.42
CA GLY A 139 11.98 5.33 -12.24
C GLY A 139 12.33 5.95 -10.88
N LEU A 140 13.60 5.78 -10.48
CA LEU A 140 14.09 6.29 -9.19
C LEU A 140 13.92 7.81 -9.05
N THR A 141 14.21 8.58 -10.11
CA THR A 141 14.10 10.04 -10.09
C THR A 141 12.64 10.47 -9.89
N ALA A 142 11.70 9.90 -10.66
CA ALA A 142 10.28 10.20 -10.51
C ALA A 142 9.78 9.79 -9.12
N SER A 143 10.17 8.62 -8.61
CA SER A 143 9.77 8.19 -7.27
C SER A 143 10.31 9.10 -6.16
N ARG A 144 11.50 9.71 -6.34
CA ARG A 144 12.04 10.72 -5.40
C ARG A 144 11.21 12.00 -5.42
N ARG A 145 10.82 12.49 -6.60
CA ARG A 145 9.97 13.69 -6.73
C ARG A 145 8.62 13.49 -6.04
N LEU A 146 7.96 12.37 -6.33
CA LEU A 146 6.68 12.03 -5.68
C LEU A 146 6.81 11.85 -4.16
N GLN A 147 7.91 11.25 -3.68
CA GLN A 147 8.16 11.13 -2.23
C GLN A 147 8.28 12.51 -1.58
N VAL A 148 9.05 13.43 -2.19
CA VAL A 148 9.24 14.80 -1.67
C VAL A 148 7.92 15.58 -1.69
N ALA A 149 7.14 15.48 -2.78
CA ALA A 149 5.86 16.14 -2.88
C ALA A 149 4.85 15.61 -1.83
N ALA A 150 4.80 14.29 -1.62
CA ALA A 150 3.97 13.69 -0.58
C ALA A 150 4.39 14.13 0.83
N GLU A 151 5.71 14.22 1.10
CA GLU A 151 6.24 14.72 2.37
C GLU A 151 5.87 16.18 2.63
N ALA A 152 5.94 17.02 1.60
CA ALA A 152 5.62 18.45 1.69
C ALA A 152 4.13 18.70 1.92
N SER A 153 3.25 17.94 1.26
CA SER A 153 1.79 18.10 1.37
C SER A 153 1.18 17.38 2.57
N GLY A 154 1.83 16.32 3.07
CA GLY A 154 1.25 15.39 4.03
C GLY A 154 0.24 14.40 3.43
N VAL A 155 -0.03 14.48 2.12
CA VAL A 155 -0.95 13.60 1.39
C VAL A 155 -0.22 12.32 0.96
N PRO A 156 -0.73 11.12 1.26
CA PRO A 156 -0.12 9.88 0.79
C PRO A 156 -0.29 9.71 -0.72
N ALA A 157 0.80 9.33 -1.39
CA ALA A 157 0.81 8.90 -2.78
C ALA A 157 0.81 7.37 -2.84
N LEU A 158 -0.18 6.79 -3.51
CA LEU A 158 -0.34 5.36 -3.69
C LEU A 158 -0.16 5.05 -5.18
N VAL A 159 0.94 4.44 -5.57
CA VAL A 159 1.23 4.14 -6.98
C VAL A 159 1.08 2.66 -7.24
N ILE A 160 0.07 2.32 -8.05
CA ILE A 160 -0.15 0.96 -8.53
C ILE A 160 0.74 0.73 -9.75
N ARG A 161 1.60 -0.28 -9.67
CA ARG A 161 2.50 -0.68 -10.75
C ARG A 161 1.83 -1.77 -11.57
N ARG A 162 1.30 -1.37 -12.72
CA ARG A 162 0.58 -2.26 -13.63
C ARG A 162 1.53 -3.14 -14.42
N TRP A 163 1.20 -4.40 -14.54
CA TRP A 163 1.96 -5.38 -15.32
C TRP A 163 1.23 -5.71 -16.62
N TRP A 164 1.47 -4.87 -17.63
CA TRP A 164 0.76 -4.98 -18.91
C TRP A 164 1.30 -6.07 -19.84
N THR A 165 2.56 -6.46 -19.73
CA THR A 165 3.19 -7.42 -20.64
C THR A 165 4.02 -8.46 -19.88
N VAL A 166 4.01 -9.70 -20.38
CA VAL A 166 4.77 -10.83 -19.82
C VAL A 166 6.30 -10.56 -19.80
N ALA A 167 6.80 -9.77 -20.75
CA ALA A 167 8.21 -9.37 -20.84
C ALA A 167 8.64 -8.33 -19.80
N GLN A 168 7.73 -7.86 -18.94
CA GLN A 168 8.04 -6.86 -17.93
C GLN A 168 8.96 -7.47 -16.86
N LYS A 169 10.06 -6.76 -16.53
CA LYS A 169 11.02 -7.20 -15.52
C LYS A 169 10.39 -7.28 -14.13
N ASP A 170 10.96 -8.12 -13.28
CA ASP A 170 10.59 -8.22 -11.87
C ASP A 170 10.65 -6.84 -11.18
N LEU A 171 9.47 -6.31 -10.89
CA LEU A 171 9.30 -4.98 -10.29
C LEU A 171 9.81 -4.92 -8.84
N THR A 172 9.99 -6.08 -8.18
CA THR A 172 10.44 -6.14 -6.79
C THR A 172 11.85 -5.61 -6.60
N LYS A 173 12.71 -5.79 -7.62
CA LYS A 173 14.15 -5.44 -7.59
C LYS A 173 14.45 -4.04 -8.09
N LEU A 174 13.48 -3.34 -8.66
CA LEU A 174 13.72 -2.00 -9.20
C LEU A 174 13.95 -0.99 -8.06
N PRO A 175 14.94 -0.08 -8.21
CA PRO A 175 15.19 0.96 -7.21
C PRO A 175 14.00 1.91 -7.11
N THR A 176 13.67 2.32 -5.88
CA THR A 176 12.58 3.25 -5.59
C THR A 176 12.88 4.10 -4.37
N ALA A 177 12.31 5.30 -4.33
CA ALA A 177 12.29 6.17 -3.16
C ALA A 177 11.06 5.93 -2.27
N ALA A 178 10.13 5.08 -2.65
CA ALA A 178 8.93 4.80 -1.87
C ALA A 178 9.24 4.33 -0.44
N SER A 179 8.44 4.75 0.50
CA SER A 179 8.53 4.33 1.92
C SER A 179 8.21 2.85 2.08
N THR A 180 7.21 2.35 1.34
CA THR A 180 6.89 0.92 1.28
C THR A 180 6.63 0.47 -0.15
N ARG A 181 6.91 -0.79 -0.42
CA ARG A 181 6.48 -1.49 -1.64
C ARG A 181 5.75 -2.76 -1.23
N TRP A 182 4.51 -2.86 -1.66
CA TRP A 182 3.62 -3.97 -1.42
C TRP A 182 3.42 -4.79 -2.68
N ARG A 183 3.26 -6.09 -2.53
CA ARG A 183 2.77 -7.00 -3.58
C ARG A 183 1.54 -7.71 -3.06
N VAL A 184 0.45 -7.70 -3.84
CA VAL A 184 -0.81 -8.29 -3.42
C VAL A 184 -1.27 -9.27 -4.48
N SER A 185 -1.54 -10.50 -4.08
CA SER A 185 -2.06 -11.54 -4.95
C SER A 185 -3.26 -12.24 -4.31
N PRO A 186 -4.27 -12.61 -5.11
CA PRO A 186 -5.36 -13.45 -4.63
C PRO A 186 -4.83 -14.85 -4.36
N ILE A 187 -5.35 -15.50 -3.35
CA ILE A 187 -5.13 -16.91 -3.07
C ILE A 187 -6.49 -17.63 -2.96
N PRO A 188 -6.54 -18.93 -3.20
CA PRO A 188 -7.78 -19.70 -3.06
C PRO A 188 -8.43 -19.48 -1.69
N SER A 189 -9.71 -19.16 -1.70
CA SER A 189 -10.51 -19.10 -0.48
C SER A 189 -10.82 -20.51 0.04
N GLU A 190 -11.07 -20.66 1.34
CA GLU A 190 -11.52 -21.94 1.87
C GLU A 190 -12.88 -22.31 1.27
N VAL A 191 -13.01 -23.59 0.96
CA VAL A 191 -14.30 -24.15 0.59
C VAL A 191 -15.24 -24.05 1.82
N VAL A 192 -16.35 -23.37 1.65
CA VAL A 192 -17.39 -23.25 2.68
C VAL A 192 -18.61 -24.01 2.24
N PRO A 193 -19.40 -24.56 3.20
CA PRO A 193 -20.69 -25.18 2.90
C PRO A 193 -21.57 -24.22 2.09
N ALA A 194 -22.39 -24.78 1.20
CA ALA A 194 -23.25 -24.02 0.31
C ALA A 194 -24.05 -22.94 1.05
N GLY A 195 -23.94 -21.69 0.58
CA GLY A 195 -24.74 -20.56 1.08
C GLY A 195 -23.97 -19.45 1.80
N SER A 196 -22.69 -19.62 2.15
CA SER A 196 -21.90 -18.54 2.76
C SER A 196 -20.79 -18.05 1.84
N LEU A 197 -20.85 -16.78 1.44
CA LEU A 197 -19.74 -16.12 0.76
C LEU A 197 -18.76 -15.56 1.80
N LYS A 198 -17.61 -16.19 1.98
CA LYS A 198 -16.53 -15.62 2.77
C LYS A 198 -15.79 -14.53 1.97
N ARG A 199 -15.13 -13.63 2.67
CA ARG A 199 -14.22 -12.65 2.06
C ARG A 199 -13.12 -13.38 1.29
N GLY A 200 -12.74 -12.83 0.15
CA GLY A 200 -11.58 -13.31 -0.60
C GLY A 200 -10.32 -13.27 0.28
N ARG A 201 -9.35 -14.09 -0.04
CA ARG A 201 -8.05 -14.12 0.65
C ARG A 201 -6.96 -13.56 -0.23
N TRP A 202 -6.06 -12.83 0.39
CA TRP A 202 -4.88 -12.27 -0.26
C TRP A 202 -3.61 -12.70 0.44
N GLN A 203 -2.59 -12.98 -0.35
CA GLN A 203 -1.22 -12.90 0.11
C GLN A 203 -0.77 -11.46 -0.04
N VAL A 204 -0.49 -10.80 1.08
CA VAL A 204 0.00 -9.42 1.15
C VAL A 204 1.46 -9.45 1.56
N GLU A 205 2.32 -9.00 0.67
CA GLU A 205 3.77 -9.02 0.86
C GLU A 205 4.29 -7.59 0.97
N LEU A 206 4.97 -7.29 2.06
CA LEU A 206 5.81 -6.11 2.20
C LEU A 206 7.17 -6.43 1.57
N VAL A 207 7.32 -6.11 0.29
CA VAL A 207 8.56 -6.39 -0.47
C VAL A 207 9.69 -5.49 -0.01
N ARG A 208 9.36 -4.25 0.36
CA ARG A 208 10.30 -3.25 0.84
C ARG A 208 9.63 -2.29 1.81
N CYS A 209 10.34 -1.93 2.87
CA CYS A 209 9.95 -0.89 3.81
C CYS A 209 11.18 -0.14 4.32
N ARG A 210 11.06 1.17 4.48
CA ARG A 210 12.07 1.95 5.21
C ARG A 210 11.90 1.67 6.70
N GLY A 211 12.87 1.02 7.32
CA GLY A 211 12.87 0.73 8.76
C GLY A 211 12.20 -0.58 9.17
N ALA A 212 11.78 -1.43 8.22
CA ALA A 212 11.33 -2.80 8.51
C ALA A 212 11.87 -3.79 7.47
N GLN A 213 11.93 -5.05 7.86
CA GLN A 213 12.33 -6.14 6.96
C GLN A 213 11.16 -6.58 6.07
N PRO A 214 11.42 -7.15 4.89
CA PRO A 214 10.41 -7.79 4.06
C PRO A 214 9.67 -8.86 4.85
N ARG A 215 8.35 -8.96 4.65
CA ARG A 215 7.49 -9.96 5.30
C ARG A 215 6.21 -10.17 4.50
N SER A 216 5.57 -11.32 4.67
CA SER A 216 4.29 -11.63 4.05
C SER A 216 3.26 -12.10 5.08
N TRP A 217 1.98 -11.88 4.74
CA TRP A 217 0.84 -12.31 5.53
C TRP A 217 -0.24 -12.86 4.61
N ILE A 218 -0.99 -13.83 5.10
CA ILE A 218 -2.26 -14.25 4.52
C ILE A 218 -3.36 -13.48 5.25
N LEU A 219 -4.12 -12.68 4.51
CA LEU A 219 -5.16 -11.81 5.07
C LEU A 219 -6.46 -12.00 4.30
N GLU A 220 -7.58 -11.74 4.97
CA GLU A 220 -8.83 -11.53 4.28
C GLU A 220 -8.82 -10.20 3.54
N ALA A 221 -9.38 -10.18 2.33
CA ALA A 221 -9.52 -8.99 1.51
C ALA A 221 -10.24 -7.86 2.27
N CYS A 222 -10.10 -6.63 1.81
CA CYS A 222 -10.76 -5.48 2.44
C CYS A 222 -12.28 -5.67 2.56
N ASP A 223 -12.83 -5.29 3.71
CA ASP A 223 -14.28 -5.20 3.92
C ASP A 223 -14.87 -3.87 3.43
N ALA A 224 -16.15 -3.65 3.65
CA ALA A 224 -16.86 -2.43 3.28
C ALA A 224 -16.38 -1.16 4.03
N GLN A 225 -15.47 -1.28 4.98
CA GLN A 225 -14.78 -0.20 5.67
C GLN A 225 -13.30 -0.08 5.27
N GLY A 226 -12.86 -0.82 4.25
CA GLY A 226 -11.47 -0.86 3.78
C GLY A 226 -10.49 -1.55 4.73
N ARG A 227 -10.98 -2.42 5.64
CA ARG A 227 -10.16 -3.08 6.66
C ARG A 227 -9.80 -4.49 6.24
N LEU A 228 -8.55 -4.84 6.43
CA LEU A 228 -8.05 -6.21 6.34
C LEU A 228 -8.36 -6.97 7.63
N ALA A 229 -8.38 -8.30 7.58
CA ALA A 229 -8.47 -9.13 8.77
C ALA A 229 -7.57 -10.37 8.65
N LEU A 230 -7.27 -11.01 9.78
CA LEU A 230 -6.68 -12.35 9.79
C LEU A 230 -7.78 -13.38 9.48
N PRO A 231 -7.51 -14.40 8.65
CA PRO A 231 -8.41 -15.53 8.51
C PRO A 231 -8.65 -16.21 9.87
N ALA A 232 -9.88 -16.60 10.17
CA ALA A 232 -10.28 -17.14 11.48
C ALA A 232 -9.39 -18.31 11.94
N ASN A 233 -9.02 -19.21 11.03
CA ASN A 233 -8.14 -20.36 11.32
C ASN A 233 -6.68 -19.96 11.69
N LEU A 234 -6.25 -18.75 11.39
CA LEU A 234 -4.95 -18.21 11.77
C LEU A 234 -5.04 -17.34 13.03
N ALA A 235 -6.19 -16.72 13.29
CA ALA A 235 -6.45 -15.95 14.51
C ALA A 235 -6.39 -16.87 15.74
N ASP A 236 -7.08 -18.01 15.70
CA ASP A 236 -7.11 -18.98 16.81
C ASP A 236 -5.73 -19.52 17.18
N ARG A 237 -4.82 -19.65 16.19
CA ARG A 237 -3.44 -20.12 16.45
C ARG A 237 -2.57 -19.03 17.10
N GLN A 238 -2.84 -17.77 16.87
CA GLN A 238 -2.08 -16.67 17.49
C GLN A 238 -2.50 -16.43 18.94
N ASP A 239 -3.77 -16.59 19.26
CA ASP A 239 -4.25 -16.47 20.66
C ASP A 239 -3.72 -17.62 21.53
N GLN A 240 -3.62 -18.83 20.99
CA GLN A 240 -3.02 -19.97 21.70
C GLN A 240 -1.50 -19.83 21.92
N ALA A 241 -0.79 -19.09 21.09
CA ALA A 241 0.64 -18.84 21.23
C ALA A 241 0.98 -17.70 22.23
N GLN A 242 -0.01 -16.85 22.58
CA GLN A 242 0.15 -15.76 23.56
C GLN A 242 -0.21 -16.20 25.01
N VAL A 243 -0.80 -17.39 25.19
CA VAL A 243 -1.20 -17.94 26.50
C VAL A 243 -0.14 -18.93 27.05
N ARG A 244 0.97 -19.10 26.35
CA ARG A 244 2.14 -19.85 26.83
C ARG A 244 3.33 -18.92 27.00
#